data_7dfced72f7d6abde8b2d6cf1c36af815
#
_entry.id   7dfced72f7d6abde8b2d6cf1c36af815
#
_cell.length_a   1.000
_cell.length_b   1.000
_cell.length_c   1.000
_cell.angle_alpha   90.00
_cell.angle_beta   90.00
_cell.angle_gamma   90.00
#
_symmetry.space_group_name_H-M   'P 1'
#
loop_
_entity.id
_entity.type
_entity.pdbx_description
1 polymer ?
#
loop_
_entity_poly.entity_id
_entity_poly.type
_entity_poly.pdbx_seq_one_letter_code
_entity_poly.pdbx_strand_id
1 'polypeptide(L)'
;STLSSSSAASDVYKRQLIYLDNYDEALESVEEVRRSLLTALIDRKISKYISSMNGIVKSIEKDKYFFVIKQQYVAKMQDERFSILEDVKTVNIGNDMAVTLSIGIGMNGESYAQNYDYARTSIDMALGRGGDQAVVKDSDKILYYGGKAQQMEKTTRVKARVKAHALKELMDNKDRLLIMGHRMADIDAFGAAVGIYRIATVSYTHLRAHETRG
;
A
#
# COMPACT_ATOMS: atom_id res chain seq x y z
N SER A 1 17.45 -23.38 38.64
CA SER A 1 16.18 -22.62 38.50
C SER A 1 16.31 -21.57 37.40
N THR A 2 16.27 -22.00 36.14
CA THR A 2 16.34 -21.13 34.94
C THR A 2 15.24 -21.48 33.95
N LEU A 3 13.96 -21.44 34.38
CA LEU A 3 12.82 -21.76 33.52
C LEU A 3 11.70 -20.70 33.58
N SER A 4 12.03 -19.42 33.85
CA SER A 4 11.00 -18.38 34.00
C SER A 4 11.05 -17.23 32.98
N SER A 5 12.02 -17.17 32.07
CA SER A 5 12.18 -16.00 31.20
C SER A 5 11.59 -16.13 29.79
N SER A 6 11.19 -17.32 29.33
CA SER A 6 10.64 -17.50 27.98
C SER A 6 9.12 -17.31 27.88
N SER A 7 8.40 -17.42 28.99
CA SER A 7 6.93 -17.29 29.01
C SER A 7 6.44 -15.83 28.96
N ALA A 8 7.20 -14.89 29.54
CA ALA A 8 6.79 -13.49 29.60
C ALA A 8 6.91 -12.74 28.25
N ALA A 9 7.82 -13.19 27.37
CA ALA A 9 8.01 -12.54 26.06
C ALA A 9 6.90 -12.86 25.05
N SER A 10 6.19 -14.00 25.22
CA SER A 10 5.12 -14.41 24.30
C SER A 10 3.79 -13.66 24.50
N ASP A 11 3.59 -13.03 25.64
CA ASP A 11 2.35 -12.32 25.99
C ASP A 11 2.36 -10.83 25.64
N VAL A 12 3.41 -10.34 25.01
CA VAL A 12 3.54 -8.93 24.65
C VAL A 12 2.66 -8.61 23.44
N TYR A 13 1.74 -7.66 23.61
CA TYR A 13 0.91 -7.14 22.53
C TYR A 13 1.74 -6.23 21.61
N LYS A 14 1.58 -6.39 20.31
CA LYS A 14 2.25 -5.60 19.27
C LYS A 14 1.24 -4.83 18.43
N ARG A 15 1.60 -3.59 18.10
CA ARG A 15 0.84 -2.70 17.22
C ARG A 15 1.26 -2.91 15.78
N GLN A 16 0.30 -3.17 14.89
CA GLN A 16 0.52 -3.55 13.51
C GLN A 16 -0.39 -2.80 12.57
N LEU A 17 -0.11 -2.82 11.28
CA LEU A 17 -0.82 -2.05 10.27
C LEU A 17 -1.33 -2.94 9.14
N ILE A 18 -2.54 -2.64 8.64
CA ILE A 18 -3.10 -3.18 7.40
C ILE A 18 -3.56 -2.00 6.55
N TYR A 19 -3.16 -1.96 5.29
CA TYR A 19 -3.62 -0.99 4.31
C TYR A 19 -4.30 -1.71 3.15
N LEU A 20 -5.40 -1.15 2.67
CA LEU A 20 -6.04 -1.56 1.42
C LEU A 20 -5.32 -0.84 0.27
N ASP A 21 -4.68 -1.60 -0.62
CA ASP A 21 -3.78 -1.03 -1.63
C ASP A 21 -4.51 -0.27 -2.74
N ASN A 22 -5.71 -0.74 -3.09
CA ASN A 22 -6.49 -0.27 -4.22
C ASN A 22 -7.94 0.04 -3.83
N TYR A 23 -8.14 0.63 -2.64
CA TYR A 23 -9.48 0.87 -2.09
C TYR A 23 -10.35 1.76 -2.96
N ASP A 24 -9.81 2.90 -3.41
CA ASP A 24 -10.57 3.85 -4.21
C ASP A 24 -10.91 3.28 -5.59
N GLU A 25 -9.96 2.61 -6.24
CA GLU A 25 -10.19 1.96 -7.54
C GLU A 25 -11.20 0.83 -7.44
N ALA A 26 -11.15 0.04 -6.37
CA ALA A 26 -12.13 -1.02 -6.14
C ALA A 26 -13.54 -0.46 -5.90
N LEU A 27 -13.67 0.65 -5.16
CA LEU A 27 -14.95 1.34 -4.97
C LEU A 27 -15.48 2.00 -6.23
N GLU A 28 -14.60 2.60 -7.05
CA GLU A 28 -15.00 3.23 -8.32
C GLU A 28 -15.54 2.20 -9.32
N SER A 29 -15.05 0.97 -9.27
CA SER A 29 -15.50 -0.13 -10.13
C SER A 29 -16.89 -0.69 -9.75
N VAL A 30 -17.47 -0.26 -8.62
CA VAL A 30 -18.74 -0.75 -8.10
C VAL A 30 -19.78 0.35 -8.13
N GLU A 31 -21.03 -0.02 -8.43
CA GLU A 31 -22.17 0.89 -8.33
C GLU A 31 -22.25 1.52 -6.93
N GLU A 32 -22.60 2.79 -6.84
CA GLU A 32 -22.61 3.58 -5.61
C GLU A 32 -23.38 2.91 -4.47
N VAL A 33 -24.53 2.30 -4.79
CA VAL A 33 -25.36 1.58 -3.81
C VAL A 33 -24.63 0.40 -3.16
N ARG A 34 -23.67 -0.20 -3.86
CA ARG A 34 -22.92 -1.38 -3.39
C ARG A 34 -21.61 -1.05 -2.69
N ARG A 35 -21.14 0.19 -2.76
CA ARG A 35 -19.87 0.63 -2.16
C ARG A 35 -19.81 0.36 -0.65
N SER A 36 -20.89 0.70 0.05
CA SER A 36 -20.98 0.44 1.50
C SER A 36 -20.96 -1.05 1.83
N LEU A 37 -21.53 -1.90 0.96
CA LEU A 37 -21.50 -3.33 1.13
C LEU A 37 -20.08 -3.89 0.91
N LEU A 38 -19.36 -3.41 -0.10
CA LEU A 38 -17.96 -3.80 -0.33
C LEU A 38 -17.10 -3.51 0.89
N THR A 39 -17.17 -2.28 1.40
CA THR A 39 -16.46 -1.86 2.61
C THR A 39 -16.81 -2.75 3.80
N ALA A 40 -18.09 -3.00 4.06
CA ALA A 40 -18.54 -3.83 5.17
C ALA A 40 -18.06 -5.29 5.08
N LEU A 41 -17.99 -5.86 3.87
CA LEU A 41 -17.47 -7.22 3.67
C LEU A 41 -15.97 -7.29 3.91
N ILE A 42 -15.20 -6.29 3.48
CA ILE A 42 -13.77 -6.18 3.74
C ILE A 42 -13.52 -6.04 5.25
N ASP A 43 -14.20 -5.11 5.91
CA ASP A 43 -14.11 -4.89 7.36
C ASP A 43 -14.41 -6.18 8.13
N ARG A 44 -15.45 -6.90 7.72
CA ARG A 44 -15.83 -8.18 8.34
C ARG A 44 -14.73 -9.23 8.20
N LYS A 45 -14.09 -9.34 7.03
CA LYS A 45 -13.01 -10.31 6.82
C LYS A 45 -11.80 -9.99 7.68
N ILE A 46 -11.36 -8.74 7.67
CA ILE A 46 -10.23 -8.26 8.48
C ILE A 46 -10.52 -8.48 9.97
N SER A 47 -11.71 -8.05 10.43
CA SER A 47 -12.11 -8.20 11.83
C SER A 47 -12.18 -9.66 12.26
N LYS A 48 -12.76 -10.54 11.42
CA LYS A 48 -12.83 -11.98 11.70
C LYS A 48 -11.45 -12.61 11.79
N TYR A 49 -10.55 -12.26 10.87
CA TYR A 49 -9.18 -12.76 10.86
C TYR A 49 -8.41 -12.37 12.13
N ILE A 50 -8.44 -11.09 12.48
CA ILE A 50 -7.73 -10.59 13.68
C ILE A 50 -8.38 -11.13 14.97
N SER A 51 -9.71 -11.20 15.04
CA SER A 51 -10.43 -11.76 16.23
C SER A 51 -10.16 -13.24 16.44
N SER A 52 -9.89 -14.02 15.37
CA SER A 52 -9.51 -15.44 15.50
C SER A 52 -8.19 -15.66 16.24
N MET A 53 -7.40 -14.59 16.39
CA MET A 53 -6.14 -14.56 17.12
C MET A 53 -6.26 -13.77 18.44
N ASN A 54 -7.48 -13.60 18.96
CA ASN A 54 -7.75 -12.76 20.14
C ASN A 54 -7.17 -11.35 20.02
N GLY A 55 -7.09 -10.82 18.80
CA GLY A 55 -6.62 -9.49 18.51
C GLY A 55 -7.75 -8.47 18.43
N ILE A 56 -7.37 -7.22 18.46
CA ILE A 56 -8.27 -6.07 18.30
C ILE A 56 -7.84 -5.34 17.03
N VAL A 57 -8.79 -4.99 16.18
CA VAL A 57 -8.57 -4.18 14.98
C VAL A 57 -9.44 -2.94 15.02
N LYS A 58 -8.93 -1.83 14.54
CA LYS A 58 -9.64 -0.55 14.40
C LYS A 58 -9.29 0.09 13.07
N SER A 59 -10.29 0.50 12.32
CA SER A 59 -10.11 1.40 11.18
C SER A 59 -9.67 2.77 11.70
N ILE A 60 -8.62 3.32 11.15
CA ILE A 60 -8.09 4.66 11.43
C ILE A 60 -8.36 5.63 10.28
N GLU A 61 -8.43 5.12 9.06
CA GLU A 61 -8.87 5.79 7.85
C GLU A 61 -9.74 4.83 7.04
N LYS A 62 -10.35 5.29 5.95
CA LYS A 62 -11.22 4.45 5.11
C LYS A 62 -10.54 3.20 4.54
N ASP A 63 -9.24 3.29 4.33
CA ASP A 63 -8.38 2.28 3.72
C ASP A 63 -7.27 1.76 4.65
N LYS A 64 -7.22 2.22 5.91
CA LYS A 64 -6.14 1.89 6.85
C LYS A 64 -6.67 1.36 8.17
N TYR A 65 -6.10 0.28 8.61
CA TYR A 65 -6.42 -0.38 9.86
C TYR A 65 -5.18 -0.50 10.72
N PHE A 66 -5.42 -0.32 11.99
CA PHE A 66 -4.49 -0.60 13.06
C PHE A 66 -4.98 -1.83 13.82
N PHE A 67 -4.11 -2.77 14.11
CA PHE A 67 -4.47 -3.91 14.92
C PHE A 67 -3.44 -4.24 15.99
N VAL A 68 -3.87 -4.94 17.01
CA VAL A 68 -3.05 -5.36 18.14
C VAL A 68 -3.28 -6.85 18.36
N ILE A 69 -2.20 -7.61 18.34
CA ILE A 69 -2.20 -9.05 18.63
C ILE A 69 -1.04 -9.40 19.58
N LYS A 70 -1.15 -10.55 20.23
CA LYS A 70 -0.01 -11.11 20.96
C LYS A 70 1.06 -11.61 19.98
N GLN A 71 2.32 -11.45 20.33
CA GLN A 71 3.45 -11.83 19.47
C GLN A 71 3.41 -13.31 19.02
N GLN A 72 2.93 -14.22 19.86
CA GLN A 72 2.79 -15.63 19.52
C GLN A 72 1.95 -15.88 18.26
N TYR A 73 0.97 -15.04 18.00
CA TYR A 73 0.10 -15.18 16.81
C TYR A 73 0.76 -14.71 15.52
N VAL A 74 1.83 -13.91 15.60
CA VAL A 74 2.59 -13.54 14.39
C VAL A 74 3.21 -14.78 13.74
N ALA A 75 3.75 -15.70 14.53
CA ALA A 75 4.26 -16.97 14.00
C ALA A 75 3.18 -17.76 13.27
N LYS A 76 1.96 -17.84 13.84
CA LYS A 76 0.82 -18.46 13.18
C LYS A 76 0.47 -17.77 11.85
N MET A 77 0.45 -16.42 11.80
CA MET A 77 0.21 -15.68 10.56
C MET A 77 1.27 -15.99 9.50
N GLN A 78 2.53 -16.14 9.92
CA GLN A 78 3.65 -16.48 9.03
C GLN A 78 3.52 -17.91 8.49
N ASP A 79 3.16 -18.88 9.33
CA ASP A 79 2.95 -20.30 8.95
C ASP A 79 1.80 -20.42 7.94
N GLU A 80 0.70 -19.68 8.16
CA GLU A 80 -0.44 -19.56 7.25
C GLU A 80 -0.16 -18.65 6.04
N ARG A 81 1.04 -18.10 5.92
CA ARG A 81 1.47 -17.16 4.87
C ARG A 81 0.53 -15.96 4.73
N PHE A 82 -0.01 -15.48 5.86
CA PHE A 82 -0.97 -14.39 5.88
C PHE A 82 -2.18 -14.66 4.97
N SER A 83 -2.91 -15.73 5.27
CA SER A 83 -4.05 -16.22 4.46
C SER A 83 -5.10 -15.14 4.16
N ILE A 84 -5.19 -14.09 4.97
CA ILE A 84 -6.08 -12.94 4.73
C ILE A 84 -5.79 -12.23 3.39
N LEU A 85 -4.55 -12.25 2.90
CA LEU A 85 -4.17 -11.65 1.61
C LEU A 85 -4.97 -12.28 0.46
N GLU A 86 -5.14 -13.58 0.49
CA GLU A 86 -5.94 -14.30 -0.52
C GLU A 86 -7.43 -14.26 -0.19
N ASP A 87 -7.79 -14.31 1.09
CA ASP A 87 -9.19 -14.32 1.50
C ASP A 87 -9.90 -13.00 1.13
N VAL A 88 -9.25 -11.85 1.28
CA VAL A 88 -9.86 -10.56 0.91
C VAL A 88 -10.13 -10.45 -0.60
N LYS A 89 -9.31 -11.06 -1.45
CA LYS A 89 -9.49 -11.07 -2.91
C LYS A 89 -10.76 -11.80 -3.34
N THR A 90 -11.29 -12.67 -2.50
CA THR A 90 -12.54 -13.39 -2.78
C THR A 90 -13.79 -12.52 -2.62
N VAL A 91 -13.65 -11.30 -2.09
CA VAL A 91 -14.77 -10.36 -2.00
C VAL A 91 -15.11 -9.87 -3.40
N ASN A 92 -16.24 -10.33 -3.90
CA ASN A 92 -16.76 -9.94 -5.20
C ASN A 92 -18.27 -9.65 -5.10
N ILE A 93 -18.63 -8.42 -5.40
CA ILE A 93 -20.01 -7.96 -5.48
C ILE A 93 -20.30 -7.24 -6.80
N GLY A 94 -19.51 -7.57 -7.83
CA GLY A 94 -19.52 -6.91 -9.12
C GLY A 94 -18.40 -5.89 -9.30
N ASN A 95 -17.38 -5.94 -8.44
CA ASN A 95 -16.17 -5.15 -8.63
C ASN A 95 -15.29 -5.75 -9.74
N ASP A 96 -14.79 -4.89 -10.63
CA ASP A 96 -13.93 -5.27 -11.75
C ASP A 96 -12.53 -5.69 -11.28
N MET A 97 -12.13 -5.22 -10.12
CA MET A 97 -10.81 -5.46 -9.53
C MET A 97 -10.93 -6.16 -8.18
N ALA A 98 -10.12 -7.18 -7.96
CA ALA A 98 -9.98 -7.78 -6.63
C ALA A 98 -9.37 -6.76 -5.65
N VAL A 99 -9.90 -6.70 -4.44
CA VAL A 99 -9.32 -5.91 -3.34
C VAL A 99 -8.03 -6.58 -2.88
N THR A 100 -6.98 -5.81 -2.67
CA THR A 100 -5.69 -6.28 -2.17
C THR A 100 -5.30 -5.58 -0.86
N LEU A 101 -4.52 -6.26 -0.04
CA LEU A 101 -4.03 -5.75 1.24
C LEU A 101 -2.51 -5.70 1.27
N SER A 102 -1.98 -4.71 1.96
CA SER A 102 -0.62 -4.71 2.47
C SER A 102 -0.63 -4.78 4.00
N ILE A 103 0.24 -5.60 4.58
CA ILE A 103 0.35 -5.79 6.03
C ILE A 103 1.78 -5.47 6.45
N GLY A 104 1.92 -4.59 7.43
CA GLY A 104 3.21 -4.25 8.06
C GLY A 104 3.28 -4.71 9.50
N ILE A 105 4.25 -5.54 9.83
CA ILE A 105 4.50 -6.07 11.17
C ILE A 105 5.88 -5.68 11.66
N GLY A 106 5.93 -5.17 12.89
CA GLY A 106 7.17 -4.88 13.61
C GLY A 106 7.29 -5.71 14.88
N MET A 107 8.44 -6.38 15.05
CA MET A 107 8.71 -7.25 16.20
C MET A 107 10.11 -7.02 16.79
N ASN A 108 10.25 -7.41 18.06
CA ASN A 108 11.54 -7.45 18.77
C ASN A 108 12.32 -6.12 18.78
N GLY A 109 11.61 -5.00 18.65
CA GLY A 109 12.15 -3.68 18.95
C GLY A 109 12.29 -3.46 20.46
N GLU A 110 13.15 -2.56 20.85
CA GLU A 110 13.44 -2.22 22.26
C GLU A 110 12.25 -1.58 23.00
N SER A 111 11.31 -1.02 22.24
CA SER A 111 10.11 -0.35 22.77
C SER A 111 8.86 -0.59 21.90
N TYR A 112 7.68 -0.27 22.46
CA TYR A 112 6.44 -0.29 21.70
C TYR A 112 6.46 0.72 20.54
N ALA A 113 7.10 1.88 20.72
CA ALA A 113 7.24 2.88 19.68
C ALA A 113 8.10 2.34 18.52
N GLN A 114 9.25 1.73 18.83
CA GLN A 114 10.13 1.15 17.84
C GLN A 114 9.46 -0.01 17.06
N ASN A 115 8.68 -0.86 17.73
CA ASN A 115 7.90 -1.89 17.03
C ASN A 115 6.88 -1.28 16.07
N TYR A 116 6.27 -0.16 16.44
CA TYR A 116 5.35 0.56 15.54
C TYR A 116 6.09 1.19 14.36
N ASP A 117 7.27 1.76 14.57
CA ASP A 117 8.12 2.28 13.49
C ASP A 117 8.57 1.16 12.54
N TYR A 118 8.86 -0.03 13.08
CA TYR A 118 9.12 -1.22 12.26
C TYR A 118 7.90 -1.63 11.44
N ALA A 119 6.69 -1.59 12.00
CA ALA A 119 5.47 -1.88 11.27
C ALA A 119 5.22 -0.84 10.16
N ARG A 120 5.48 0.45 10.40
CA ARG A 120 5.42 1.50 9.37
C ARG A 120 6.42 1.26 8.25
N THR A 121 7.68 1.01 8.59
CA THR A 121 8.71 0.67 7.60
C THR A 121 8.30 -0.54 6.78
N SER A 122 7.70 -1.56 7.42
CA SER A 122 7.25 -2.77 6.75
C SER A 122 6.10 -2.50 5.78
N ILE A 123 5.13 -1.65 6.15
CA ILE A 123 4.02 -1.29 5.25
C ILE A 123 4.53 -0.50 4.05
N ASP A 124 5.46 0.44 4.26
CA ASP A 124 6.07 1.23 3.18
C ASP A 124 6.84 0.32 2.21
N MET A 125 7.55 -0.68 2.72
CA MET A 125 8.22 -1.69 1.90
C MET A 125 7.22 -2.55 1.11
N ALA A 126 6.09 -2.94 1.70
CA ALA A 126 5.05 -3.69 1.01
C ALA A 126 4.46 -2.87 -0.15
N LEU A 127 4.09 -1.63 0.10
CA LEU A 127 3.55 -0.70 -0.90
C LEU A 127 4.57 -0.37 -1.99
N GLY A 128 5.82 -0.10 -1.62
CA GLY A 128 6.91 0.17 -2.57
C GLY A 128 7.20 -0.99 -3.53
N ARG A 129 6.86 -2.22 -3.15
CA ARG A 129 6.97 -3.43 -3.99
C ARG A 129 5.69 -3.74 -4.78
N GLY A 130 4.69 -2.89 -4.67
CA GLY A 130 3.43 -2.99 -5.43
C GLY A 130 2.24 -3.53 -4.63
N GLY A 131 2.34 -3.64 -3.31
CA GLY A 131 1.26 -4.11 -2.45
C GLY A 131 1.02 -5.62 -2.51
N ASP A 132 -0.16 -6.05 -2.07
CA ASP A 132 -0.62 -7.45 -2.06
C ASP A 132 0.35 -8.39 -1.32
N GLN A 133 0.89 -7.93 -0.20
CA GLN A 133 1.89 -8.69 0.56
C GLN A 133 1.93 -8.29 2.03
N ALA A 134 2.46 -9.19 2.86
CA ALA A 134 2.84 -8.88 4.23
C ALA A 134 4.36 -8.80 4.35
N VAL A 135 4.82 -7.80 5.09
CA VAL A 135 6.23 -7.62 5.43
C VAL A 135 6.37 -7.63 6.95
N VAL A 136 7.27 -8.45 7.43
CA VAL A 136 7.59 -8.56 8.85
C VAL A 136 9.02 -8.08 9.07
N LYS A 137 9.19 -7.02 9.84
CA LYS A 137 10.48 -6.55 10.32
C LYS A 137 10.69 -7.05 11.76
N ASP A 138 11.65 -7.93 11.92
CA ASP A 138 12.05 -8.51 13.19
C ASP A 138 13.49 -8.08 13.49
N SER A 139 13.65 -7.02 14.28
CA SER A 139 14.95 -6.36 14.50
C SER A 139 15.63 -6.04 13.15
N ASP A 140 16.70 -6.74 12.82
CA ASP A 140 17.46 -6.55 11.57
C ASP A 140 16.98 -7.42 10.41
N LYS A 141 16.07 -8.36 10.67
CA LYS A 141 15.56 -9.28 9.64
C LYS A 141 14.28 -8.74 9.04
N ILE A 142 14.15 -8.86 7.72
CA ILE A 142 12.93 -8.51 6.98
C ILE A 142 12.47 -9.74 6.20
N LEU A 143 11.23 -10.13 6.44
CA LEU A 143 10.60 -11.28 5.80
C LEU A 143 9.41 -10.82 4.96
N TYR A 144 9.24 -11.40 3.79
CA TYR A 144 8.18 -11.05 2.83
C TYR A 144 7.29 -12.26 2.61
N TYR A 145 5.96 -12.04 2.62
CA TYR A 145 4.93 -13.05 2.39
C TYR A 145 3.93 -12.53 1.37
N GLY A 146 3.52 -13.36 0.42
CA GLY A 146 2.66 -12.95 -0.69
C GLY A 146 3.43 -12.16 -1.75
N GLY A 147 2.69 -11.40 -2.54
CA GLY A 147 3.24 -10.60 -3.63
C GLY A 147 3.63 -11.42 -4.86
N LYS A 148 2.96 -11.17 -5.98
CA LYS A 148 3.37 -11.69 -7.30
C LYS A 148 4.40 -10.74 -7.92
N ALA A 149 5.62 -10.72 -7.38
CA ALA A 149 6.68 -9.78 -7.73
C ALA A 149 7.02 -9.72 -9.25
N GLN A 150 6.63 -10.69 -10.05
CA GLN A 150 6.96 -10.70 -11.48
C GLN A 150 5.82 -10.26 -12.43
N GLN A 151 4.55 -10.37 -12.00
CA GLN A 151 3.42 -10.01 -12.89
C GLN A 151 3.03 -8.53 -12.77
N MET A 152 3.23 -7.90 -11.61
CA MET A 152 2.91 -6.48 -11.40
C MET A 152 3.90 -5.52 -12.08
N GLU A 153 5.17 -5.89 -12.19
CA GLU A 153 6.16 -5.04 -12.88
C GLU A 153 5.78 -4.80 -14.35
N LYS A 154 5.25 -5.81 -15.04
CA LYS A 154 4.78 -5.67 -16.43
C LYS A 154 3.50 -4.79 -16.52
N THR A 155 2.54 -5.00 -15.62
CA THR A 155 1.26 -4.26 -15.64
C THR A 155 1.45 -2.80 -15.22
N THR A 156 2.28 -2.53 -14.21
CA THR A 156 2.60 -1.17 -13.77
C THR A 156 3.36 -0.41 -14.85
N ARG A 157 4.32 -1.04 -15.53
CA ARG A 157 5.05 -0.43 -16.66
C ARG A 157 4.14 -0.14 -17.84
N VAL A 158 3.19 -1.01 -18.15
CA VAL A 158 2.21 -0.77 -19.22
C VAL A 158 1.28 0.38 -18.84
N LYS A 159 0.71 0.36 -17.62
CA LYS A 159 -0.13 1.46 -17.13
C LYS A 159 0.64 2.80 -17.05
N ALA A 160 1.87 2.79 -16.59
CA ALA A 160 2.71 3.98 -16.57
C ALA A 160 2.97 4.53 -17.98
N ARG A 161 3.24 3.67 -18.96
CA ARG A 161 3.39 4.07 -20.38
C ARG A 161 2.11 4.65 -20.97
N VAL A 162 0.97 4.02 -20.71
CA VAL A 162 -0.33 4.51 -21.18
C VAL A 162 -0.64 5.88 -20.57
N LYS A 163 -0.45 6.05 -19.26
CA LYS A 163 -0.63 7.34 -18.58
C LYS A 163 0.37 8.41 -19.09
N ALA A 164 1.62 8.02 -19.32
CA ALA A 164 2.63 8.94 -19.87
C ALA A 164 2.28 9.36 -21.31
N HIS A 165 1.77 8.46 -22.14
CA HIS A 165 1.31 8.79 -23.49
C HIS A 165 0.11 9.74 -23.47
N ALA A 166 -0.91 9.44 -22.64
CA ALA A 166 -2.07 10.31 -22.49
C ALA A 166 -1.67 11.71 -21.96
N LEU A 167 -0.75 11.75 -20.98
CA LEU A 167 -0.21 13.02 -20.48
C LEU A 167 0.50 13.80 -21.58
N LYS A 168 1.33 13.15 -22.39
CA LYS A 168 2.02 13.75 -23.51
C LYS A 168 1.03 14.36 -24.53
N GLU A 169 0.02 13.59 -24.94
CA GLU A 169 -1.02 14.09 -25.87
C GLU A 169 -1.78 15.30 -25.30
N LEU A 170 -2.08 15.29 -23.99
CA LEU A 170 -2.70 16.41 -23.31
C LEU A 170 -1.78 17.65 -23.29
N MET A 171 -0.47 17.46 -23.14
CA MET A 171 0.51 18.54 -23.14
C MET A 171 0.73 19.11 -24.53
N ASP A 172 0.82 18.28 -25.55
CA ASP A 172 1.05 18.68 -26.95
C ASP A 172 -0.08 19.57 -27.52
N ASN A 173 -1.27 19.48 -26.92
CA ASN A 173 -2.46 20.25 -27.31
C ASN A 173 -2.70 21.52 -26.45
N LYS A 174 -1.75 21.96 -25.63
CA LYS A 174 -1.93 23.10 -24.71
C LYS A 174 -0.79 24.11 -24.85
N ASP A 175 -1.15 25.38 -24.93
CA ASP A 175 -0.19 26.50 -25.01
C ASP A 175 0.47 26.82 -23.66
N ARG A 176 -0.13 26.41 -22.56
CA ARG A 176 0.35 26.69 -21.21
C ARG A 176 0.17 25.46 -20.30
N LEU A 177 1.19 25.16 -19.54
CA LEU A 177 1.19 24.10 -18.52
C LEU A 177 1.53 24.68 -17.16
N LEU A 178 0.65 24.47 -16.17
CA LEU A 178 0.90 24.82 -14.79
C LEU A 178 1.19 23.54 -14.01
N ILE A 179 2.37 23.47 -13.38
CA ILE A 179 2.81 22.35 -12.58
C ILE A 179 2.75 22.77 -11.12
N MET A 180 1.92 22.10 -10.31
CA MET A 180 1.80 22.38 -8.88
C MET A 180 1.93 21.09 -8.08
N GLY A 181 2.71 21.15 -7.00
CA GLY A 181 2.75 20.10 -5.99
C GLY A 181 1.60 20.25 -4.97
N HIS A 182 1.42 19.25 -4.11
CA HIS A 182 0.51 19.36 -2.98
C HIS A 182 1.02 20.35 -1.92
N ARG A 183 0.12 20.80 -1.03
CA ARG A 183 0.39 21.88 -0.07
C ARG A 183 1.58 21.62 0.86
N MET A 184 1.83 20.36 1.21
CA MET A 184 3.00 19.94 2.01
C MET A 184 4.01 19.26 1.06
N ALA A 185 4.77 20.09 0.34
CA ALA A 185 5.75 19.61 -0.62
C ALA A 185 6.83 18.74 0.07
N ASP A 186 6.96 17.52 -0.39
CA ASP A 186 8.06 16.61 -0.08
C ASP A 186 9.02 16.48 -1.26
N ILE A 187 10.13 15.79 -1.05
CA ILE A 187 11.16 15.58 -2.07
C ILE A 187 10.60 14.83 -3.29
N ASP A 188 9.65 13.91 -3.07
CA ASP A 188 9.05 13.10 -4.13
C ASP A 188 8.15 13.96 -5.03
N ALA A 189 7.32 14.82 -4.42
CA ALA A 189 6.49 15.78 -5.15
C ALA A 189 7.36 16.78 -5.95
N PHE A 190 8.47 17.24 -5.38
CA PHE A 190 9.42 18.10 -6.07
C PHE A 190 10.10 17.38 -7.25
N GLY A 191 10.57 16.15 -7.03
CA GLY A 191 11.19 15.34 -8.08
C GLY A 191 10.23 15.05 -9.24
N ALA A 192 8.97 14.72 -8.93
CA ALA A 192 7.93 14.53 -9.93
C ALA A 192 7.64 15.81 -10.72
N ALA A 193 7.56 16.96 -10.06
CA ALA A 193 7.35 18.26 -10.70
C ALA A 193 8.50 18.63 -11.66
N VAL A 194 9.75 18.41 -11.24
CA VAL A 194 10.94 18.61 -12.09
C VAL A 194 10.94 17.69 -13.30
N GLY A 195 10.54 16.41 -13.11
CA GLY A 195 10.40 15.45 -14.20
C GLY A 195 9.38 15.89 -15.25
N ILE A 196 8.18 16.31 -14.82
CA ILE A 196 7.13 16.83 -15.71
C ILE A 196 7.56 18.11 -16.39
N TYR A 197 8.21 19.04 -15.67
CA TYR A 197 8.77 20.25 -16.25
C TYR A 197 9.77 19.94 -17.37
N ARG A 198 10.66 18.98 -17.15
CA ARG A 198 11.63 18.56 -18.17
C ARG A 198 10.97 17.99 -19.41
N ILE A 199 9.94 17.17 -19.25
CA ILE A 199 9.16 16.61 -20.37
C ILE A 199 8.48 17.77 -21.13
N ALA A 200 7.83 18.69 -20.43
CA ALA A 200 7.16 19.83 -21.02
C ALA A 200 8.14 20.69 -21.84
N THR A 201 9.31 21.02 -21.28
CA THR A 201 10.31 21.86 -21.99
C THR A 201 10.84 21.20 -23.26
N VAL A 202 10.98 19.87 -23.28
CA VAL A 202 11.41 19.15 -24.49
C VAL A 202 10.32 19.19 -25.57
N SER A 203 9.06 19.06 -25.20
CA SER A 203 7.92 19.16 -26.14
C SER A 203 7.77 20.58 -26.70
N TYR A 204 7.97 21.61 -25.87
CA TYR A 204 7.85 23.02 -26.29
C TYR A 204 9.06 23.52 -27.12
N THR A 205 10.25 22.96 -26.99
CA THR A 205 11.38 23.34 -27.81
C THR A 205 11.20 22.97 -29.28
N HIS A 206 10.42 21.99 -29.60
CA HIS A 206 10.05 21.67 -30.99
C HIS A 206 9.15 22.74 -31.62
N LEU A 207 8.25 23.35 -30.83
CA LEU A 207 7.37 24.44 -31.33
C LEU A 207 8.08 25.76 -31.54
N ARG A 208 9.06 26.12 -30.69
CA ARG A 208 9.84 27.33 -30.85
C ARG A 208 10.83 27.30 -32.06
N ALA A 209 11.28 26.11 -32.42
CA ALA A 209 12.18 25.98 -33.60
C ALA A 209 11.45 26.20 -34.93
N HIS A 210 10.09 26.10 -34.96
CA HIS A 210 9.31 26.36 -36.16
C HIS A 210 8.93 27.84 -36.37
N GLU A 211 8.90 28.67 -35.31
CA GLU A 211 8.54 30.10 -35.42
C GLU A 211 9.71 31.02 -35.80
N THR A 212 10.94 30.52 -35.82
CA THR A 212 12.13 31.34 -36.20
C THR A 212 12.54 31.21 -37.66
N ARG A 213 11.71 30.61 -38.52
CA ARG A 213 11.88 30.58 -39.97
C ARG A 213 10.66 31.15 -40.69
N GLY A 214 10.40 32.41 -40.44
CA GLY A 214 9.50 33.22 -41.21
C GLY A 214 10.08 34.62 -41.35
#